data_73e58d63bf1a7ca39b685a42922622b6
#
_entry.id   73e58d63bf1a7ca39b685a42922622b6
#
_cell.length_a   1.000
_cell.length_b   1.000
_cell.length_c   1.000
_cell.angle_alpha   90.00
_cell.angle_beta   90.00
_cell.angle_gamma   90.00
#
_symmetry.space_group_name_H-M   'P 1'
#
loop_
_entity.id
_entity.type
_entity.pdbx_description
1 polymer ?
#
loop_
_entity_poly.entity_id
_entity_poly.type
_entity_poly.pdbx_seq_one_letter_code
_entity_poly.pdbx_strand_id
1 'polypeptide(L)'
;MQKLLASTALVLALSLPVMAQDYTPDPAAKQGGEITVTYHDDVATLDPAIGYDWQNWSMIKSLFDGLMDYVPGTTTLRPGLAESYDVSKDGKTFTFHLRKGVKFTNGRAMTADDVKYSLDRVTNPKTQSPGAGFFGSIKGYEAMATGSATNLEGVKVVDPLTVEITLNRPDATFLQVMALNFSYIVPKEAVEASGADFGKHPVGTGAFKMTDWTLGQQIVFERNADYWRKGEPYLDKITFQVGQEPVVALLRLQKGEIDIPGDGIPPAKFTEVMGDPAQAALVVSQASLQTGYITMNLNMPPFDKLEVREAVNMAINKERVTQIINGRAKPTGQVLPPGMPGYDPAFKGFAYDPDGARALLAKAGFPDGFETQLFVYNTDPNPRIAQAIQQDLAKIGIKASLQSLAQANVIQAGGEPASAAMIWSGGMAWAADFPDPSDFFGPILSCQSGGPGGWNWAHYCNKDLDAAAQAADAMTAPEQTADRMKAWSGIMAKVMADAPWVPVFNESRYTMHSPRLGGANELYADPVATPINFDYIYVK
;
A
#
# COMPACT_ATOMS: atom_id res chain seq x y z
N MET A 1 44.55 -47.42 32.28
CA MET A 1 43.10 -47.22 32.14
C MET A 1 42.77 -45.77 32.52
N GLN A 2 42.81 -44.88 31.54
CA GLN A 2 42.44 -43.46 31.69
C GLN A 2 41.04 -43.28 31.09
N LYS A 3 40.09 -42.86 31.94
CA LYS A 3 38.73 -42.49 31.52
C LYS A 3 38.74 -41.06 31.02
N LEU A 4 38.48 -40.85 29.69
CA LEU A 4 38.12 -39.55 29.15
C LEU A 4 36.67 -39.22 29.54
N LEU A 5 36.50 -38.14 30.30
CA LEU A 5 35.23 -37.47 30.49
C LEU A 5 35.02 -36.48 29.34
N ALA A 6 34.04 -36.76 28.48
CA ALA A 6 33.57 -35.83 27.46
C ALA A 6 32.59 -34.85 28.10
N SER A 7 33.00 -33.60 28.25
CA SER A 7 32.11 -32.50 28.64
C SER A 7 31.35 -32.01 27.40
N THR A 8 30.06 -32.26 27.38
CA THR A 8 29.14 -31.70 26.35
C THR A 8 28.83 -30.27 26.79
N ALA A 9 29.44 -29.29 26.11
CA ALA A 9 29.07 -27.89 26.27
C ALA A 9 27.76 -27.64 25.52
N LEU A 10 26.70 -27.35 26.25
CA LEU A 10 25.42 -26.88 25.73
C LEU A 10 25.59 -25.42 25.32
N VAL A 11 25.75 -25.17 24.02
CA VAL A 11 25.75 -23.81 23.46
C VAL A 11 24.30 -23.34 23.42
N LEU A 12 23.88 -22.58 24.43
CA LEU A 12 22.69 -21.74 24.33
C LEU A 12 23.01 -20.65 23.30
N ALA A 13 22.42 -20.75 22.11
CA ALA A 13 22.37 -19.64 21.18
C ALA A 13 21.37 -18.60 21.75
N LEU A 14 21.89 -17.57 22.39
CA LEU A 14 21.14 -16.37 22.74
C LEU A 14 20.82 -15.66 21.39
N SER A 15 19.57 -15.71 20.98
CA SER A 15 19.05 -14.78 19.98
C SER A 15 19.12 -13.38 20.61
N LEU A 16 19.99 -12.52 20.10
CA LEU A 16 19.99 -11.12 20.50
C LEU A 16 18.68 -10.51 19.99
N PRO A 17 17.91 -9.81 20.85
CA PRO A 17 16.74 -9.09 20.38
C PRO A 17 17.18 -8.07 19.32
N VAL A 18 16.49 -8.02 18.20
CA VAL A 18 16.64 -6.95 17.21
C VAL A 18 16.18 -5.67 17.91
N MET A 19 17.13 -4.86 18.36
CA MET A 19 16.84 -3.54 18.93
C MET A 19 16.35 -2.66 17.80
N ALA A 20 15.16 -2.09 17.96
CA ALA A 20 14.58 -1.14 17.03
C ALA A 20 15.52 0.05 16.85
N GLN A 21 15.70 0.49 15.60
CA GLN A 21 16.29 1.78 15.33
C GLN A 21 15.24 2.82 15.71
N ASP A 22 15.44 3.46 16.89
CA ASP A 22 14.52 4.50 17.36
C ASP A 22 14.56 5.72 16.42
N TYR A 23 13.40 6.24 16.11
CA TYR A 23 13.29 7.54 15.44
C TYR A 23 13.92 8.62 16.34
N THR A 24 14.82 9.42 15.79
CA THR A 24 15.40 10.56 16.50
C THR A 24 14.57 11.80 16.16
N PRO A 25 13.84 12.37 17.13
CA PRO A 25 13.07 13.58 16.93
C PRO A 25 13.91 14.74 16.41
N ASP A 26 13.34 15.59 15.55
CA ASP A 26 13.97 16.85 15.16
C ASP A 26 14.21 17.69 16.42
N PRO A 27 15.46 18.09 16.72
CA PRO A 27 15.75 18.94 17.88
C PRO A 27 15.02 20.30 17.88
N ALA A 28 14.54 20.75 16.72
CA ALA A 28 13.74 21.97 16.57
C ALA A 28 12.25 21.76 16.85
N ALA A 29 11.80 20.50 16.94
CA ALA A 29 10.40 20.18 17.17
C ALA A 29 9.91 20.70 18.52
N LYS A 30 8.79 21.39 18.52
CA LYS A 30 8.13 21.93 19.70
C LYS A 30 6.74 21.33 19.80
N GLN A 31 6.32 21.08 21.03
CA GLN A 31 4.93 20.71 21.31
C GLN A 31 4.03 21.95 21.27
N GLY A 32 2.83 21.76 20.75
CA GLY A 32 1.81 22.77 20.63
C GLY A 32 1.47 23.13 19.19
N GLY A 33 0.40 23.89 19.06
CA GLY A 33 -0.07 24.40 17.78
C GLY A 33 -1.12 23.52 17.09
N GLU A 34 -1.79 24.16 16.16
CA GLU A 34 -2.87 23.55 15.37
C GLU A 34 -2.59 23.67 13.90
N ILE A 35 -3.03 22.71 13.10
CA ILE A 35 -2.94 22.74 11.64
C ILE A 35 -4.29 22.51 10.99
N THR A 36 -4.42 23.02 9.77
CA THR A 36 -5.56 22.75 8.88
C THR A 36 -5.09 22.01 7.64
N VAL A 37 -5.69 20.84 7.41
CA VAL A 37 -5.52 20.00 6.22
C VAL A 37 -6.82 20.05 5.41
N THR A 38 -6.74 20.04 4.08
CA THR A 38 -7.95 20.02 3.26
C THR A 38 -7.99 18.78 2.39
N TYR A 39 -9.20 18.26 2.16
CA TYR A 39 -9.47 17.19 1.19
C TYR A 39 -10.68 17.54 0.33
N HIS A 40 -10.69 17.04 -0.90
CA HIS A 40 -11.84 17.17 -1.80
C HIS A 40 -13.01 16.32 -1.30
N ASP A 41 -12.75 15.06 -1.04
CA ASP A 41 -13.78 14.11 -0.60
C ASP A 41 -13.72 13.87 0.92
N ASP A 42 -14.87 13.59 1.52
CA ASP A 42 -14.95 13.09 2.90
C ASP A 42 -14.55 11.60 2.93
N VAL A 43 -14.05 11.14 4.07
CA VAL A 43 -13.72 9.71 4.23
C VAL A 43 -14.98 8.91 4.53
N ALA A 44 -15.03 7.68 4.02
CA ALA A 44 -16.19 6.81 4.23
C ALA A 44 -16.26 6.28 5.67
N THR A 45 -15.10 6.01 6.28
CA THR A 45 -14.99 5.44 7.62
C THR A 45 -13.58 5.62 8.18
N LEU A 46 -13.48 5.66 9.51
CA LEU A 46 -12.21 5.59 10.24
C LEU A 46 -12.05 4.25 11.00
N ASP A 47 -12.84 3.24 10.63
CA ASP A 47 -12.67 1.89 11.14
C ASP A 47 -11.45 1.22 10.47
N PRO A 48 -10.40 0.84 11.22
CA PRO A 48 -9.18 0.28 10.63
C PRO A 48 -9.40 -1.06 9.91
N ALA A 49 -10.45 -1.82 10.27
CA ALA A 49 -10.77 -3.06 9.58
C ALA A 49 -11.48 -2.86 8.23
N ILE A 50 -12.00 -1.66 7.94
CA ILE A 50 -12.83 -1.37 6.77
C ILE A 50 -12.20 -0.31 5.86
N GLY A 51 -11.59 0.74 6.45
CA GLY A 51 -11.03 1.86 5.71
C GLY A 51 -9.88 1.41 4.78
N TYR A 52 -10.04 1.65 3.47
CA TYR A 52 -9.04 1.24 2.46
C TYR A 52 -8.95 2.27 1.35
N ASP A 53 -8.56 3.46 1.73
CA ASP A 53 -8.16 4.52 0.80
C ASP A 53 -7.01 5.35 1.40
N TRP A 54 -6.29 6.04 0.55
CA TRP A 54 -5.10 6.78 0.95
C TRP A 54 -5.39 7.97 1.90
N GLN A 55 -6.60 8.52 1.89
CA GLN A 55 -6.99 9.63 2.78
C GLN A 55 -7.29 9.11 4.18
N ASN A 56 -8.14 8.08 4.29
CA ASN A 56 -8.50 7.53 5.59
C ASN A 56 -7.34 6.79 6.26
N TRP A 57 -6.40 6.21 5.51
CA TRP A 57 -5.24 5.54 6.09
C TRP A 57 -4.34 6.50 6.88
N SER A 58 -4.12 7.74 6.40
CA SER A 58 -3.41 8.76 7.17
C SER A 58 -4.12 9.13 8.48
N MET A 59 -5.45 9.23 8.43
CA MET A 59 -6.27 9.53 9.61
C MET A 59 -6.32 8.34 10.57
N ILE A 60 -6.53 7.13 10.05
CA ILE A 60 -6.55 5.89 10.84
C ILE A 60 -5.21 5.68 11.58
N LYS A 61 -4.07 5.89 10.89
CA LYS A 61 -2.74 5.80 11.51
C LYS A 61 -2.58 6.75 12.70
N SER A 62 -3.19 7.93 12.65
CA SER A 62 -3.15 8.90 13.76
C SER A 62 -4.00 8.48 14.97
N LEU A 63 -5.02 7.63 14.76
CA LEU A 63 -5.98 7.22 15.79
C LEU A 63 -5.67 5.85 16.41
N PHE A 64 -4.92 5.00 15.70
CA PHE A 64 -4.66 3.62 16.08
C PHE A 64 -3.19 3.24 15.87
N ASP A 65 -2.76 2.16 16.50
CA ASP A 65 -1.45 1.55 16.31
C ASP A 65 -1.57 0.05 16.05
N GLY A 66 -0.56 -0.52 15.35
CA GLY A 66 -0.35 -1.95 15.14
C GLY A 66 0.70 -2.55 16.06
N LEU A 67 0.86 -3.87 16.00
CA LEU A 67 1.97 -4.56 16.69
C LEU A 67 3.32 -4.10 16.14
N MET A 68 3.41 -3.87 14.85
CA MET A 68 4.57 -3.34 14.14
C MET A 68 4.24 -1.97 13.55
N ASP A 69 5.28 -1.23 13.18
CA ASP A 69 5.22 0.08 12.53
C ASP A 69 6.44 0.26 11.63
N TYR A 70 6.52 1.34 10.86
CA TYR A 70 7.71 1.69 10.08
C TYR A 70 8.47 2.85 10.75
N VAL A 71 9.80 2.85 10.58
CA VAL A 71 10.60 4.04 10.89
C VAL A 71 10.17 5.14 9.91
N PRO A 72 9.76 6.32 10.40
CA PRO A 72 9.27 7.40 9.54
C PRO A 72 10.20 7.67 8.36
N GLY A 73 9.63 7.78 7.18
CA GLY A 73 10.39 8.04 5.98
C GLY A 73 11.10 6.86 5.35
N THR A 74 10.89 5.66 5.85
CA THR A 74 11.62 4.48 5.38
C THR A 74 10.68 3.28 5.21
N THR A 75 11.20 2.22 4.60
CA THR A 75 10.55 0.90 4.53
C THR A 75 11.03 -0.04 5.65
N THR A 76 11.75 0.49 6.65
CA THR A 76 12.32 -0.30 7.74
C THR A 76 11.27 -0.52 8.83
N LEU A 77 10.93 -1.77 9.09
CA LEU A 77 10.03 -2.14 10.18
C LEU A 77 10.66 -1.83 11.54
N ARG A 78 9.82 -1.41 12.47
CA ARG A 78 10.13 -1.29 13.89
C ARG A 78 8.99 -1.85 14.75
N PRO A 79 9.24 -2.23 16.01
CA PRO A 79 8.19 -2.54 16.95
C PRO A 79 7.24 -1.35 17.19
N GLY A 80 5.92 -1.63 17.15
CA GLY A 80 4.83 -0.71 17.49
C GLY A 80 4.33 -0.93 18.91
N LEU A 81 3.09 -1.43 19.06
CA LEU A 81 2.52 -1.84 20.36
C LEU A 81 3.22 -3.06 20.94
N ALA A 82 3.87 -3.88 20.13
CA ALA A 82 4.85 -4.83 20.63
C ALA A 82 6.13 -4.08 21.05
N GLU A 83 6.69 -4.41 22.20
CA GLU A 83 8.02 -3.96 22.64
C GLU A 83 9.13 -4.76 21.95
N SER A 84 8.87 -6.06 21.78
CA SER A 84 9.74 -7.02 21.08
C SER A 84 8.93 -8.20 20.57
N TYR A 85 9.56 -9.03 19.75
CA TYR A 85 9.00 -10.30 19.32
C TYR A 85 10.07 -11.36 19.15
N ASP A 86 9.68 -12.63 19.31
CA ASP A 86 10.48 -13.80 19.02
C ASP A 86 9.89 -14.57 17.85
N VAL A 87 10.75 -15.19 17.04
CA VAL A 87 10.35 -16.05 15.92
C VAL A 87 10.87 -17.45 16.15
N SER A 88 10.02 -18.45 16.00
CA SER A 88 10.41 -19.86 16.09
C SER A 88 11.39 -20.24 14.96
N LYS A 89 12.22 -21.26 15.19
CA LYS A 89 13.24 -21.71 14.23
C LYS A 89 12.68 -22.13 12.86
N ASP A 90 11.43 -22.59 12.83
CA ASP A 90 10.73 -22.95 11.59
C ASP A 90 10.04 -21.76 10.89
N GLY A 91 10.17 -20.55 11.45
CA GLY A 91 9.62 -19.31 10.90
C GLY A 91 8.09 -19.22 10.94
N LYS A 92 7.42 -20.06 11.73
CA LYS A 92 5.95 -20.14 11.72
C LYS A 92 5.28 -19.56 12.95
N THR A 93 5.96 -19.41 14.06
CA THR A 93 5.38 -18.91 15.30
C THR A 93 6.07 -17.62 15.69
N PHE A 94 5.27 -16.58 15.88
CA PHE A 94 5.68 -15.27 16.33
C PHE A 94 5.10 -15.02 17.72
N THR A 95 5.97 -14.74 18.70
CA THR A 95 5.56 -14.38 20.06
C THR A 95 5.82 -12.91 20.27
N PHE A 96 4.75 -12.11 20.35
CA PHE A 96 4.84 -10.66 20.57
C PHE A 96 4.71 -10.34 22.05
N HIS A 97 5.66 -9.55 22.57
CA HIS A 97 5.64 -9.00 23.91
C HIS A 97 5.13 -7.57 23.88
N LEU A 98 3.97 -7.33 24.47
CA LEU A 98 3.28 -6.04 24.38
C LEU A 98 3.84 -5.03 25.37
N ARG A 99 3.85 -3.75 24.98
CA ARG A 99 4.22 -2.64 25.85
C ARG A 99 3.28 -2.52 27.04
N LYS A 100 3.87 -2.39 28.21
CA LYS A 100 3.11 -2.17 29.45
C LYS A 100 2.57 -0.75 29.53
N GLY A 101 1.31 -0.61 29.93
CA GLY A 101 0.70 0.69 30.26
C GLY A 101 0.14 1.44 29.07
N VAL A 102 0.07 0.84 27.87
CA VAL A 102 -0.65 1.39 26.74
C VAL A 102 -2.15 1.46 27.07
N LYS A 103 -2.76 2.60 26.76
CA LYS A 103 -4.20 2.82 26.97
C LYS A 103 -4.89 3.18 25.67
N PHE A 104 -6.11 2.74 25.53
CA PHE A 104 -7.04 3.30 24.55
C PHE A 104 -7.49 4.70 24.95
N THR A 105 -7.99 5.47 23.98
CA THR A 105 -8.48 6.85 24.22
C THR A 105 -9.71 6.91 25.13
N ASN A 106 -10.36 5.77 25.42
CA ASN A 106 -11.39 5.65 26.46
C ASN A 106 -10.81 5.42 27.88
N GLY A 107 -9.48 5.36 28.03
CA GLY A 107 -8.77 5.20 29.31
C GLY A 107 -8.50 3.74 29.73
N ARG A 108 -9.07 2.73 29.04
CA ARG A 108 -8.84 1.31 29.33
C ARG A 108 -7.43 0.88 28.90
N ALA A 109 -6.76 0.09 29.73
CA ALA A 109 -5.49 -0.50 29.36
C ALA A 109 -5.66 -1.56 28.26
N MET A 110 -4.78 -1.54 27.26
CA MET A 110 -4.70 -2.55 26.20
C MET A 110 -4.09 -3.85 26.74
N THR A 111 -4.57 -4.98 26.25
CA THR A 111 -4.08 -6.32 26.58
C THR A 111 -3.97 -7.21 25.33
N ALA A 112 -3.39 -8.39 25.47
CA ALA A 112 -3.28 -9.39 24.42
C ALA A 112 -4.67 -9.91 23.92
N ASP A 113 -5.71 -9.81 24.74
CA ASP A 113 -7.08 -10.13 24.32
C ASP A 113 -7.58 -9.18 23.23
N ASP A 114 -7.17 -7.90 23.28
CA ASP A 114 -7.53 -6.90 22.26
C ASP A 114 -6.85 -7.21 20.92
N VAL A 115 -5.60 -7.68 20.96
CA VAL A 115 -4.90 -8.13 19.77
C VAL A 115 -5.64 -9.30 19.12
N LYS A 116 -5.98 -10.31 19.94
CA LYS A 116 -6.74 -11.47 19.44
C LYS A 116 -8.08 -11.04 18.86
N TYR A 117 -8.83 -10.21 19.57
CA TYR A 117 -10.13 -9.69 19.11
C TYR A 117 -10.01 -8.96 17.77
N SER A 118 -9.01 -8.09 17.61
CA SER A 118 -8.81 -7.30 16.39
C SER A 118 -8.51 -8.19 15.18
N LEU A 119 -7.64 -9.20 15.33
CA LEU A 119 -7.33 -10.15 14.28
C LEU A 119 -8.51 -11.09 13.96
N ASP A 120 -9.24 -11.56 14.96
CA ASP A 120 -10.46 -12.33 14.76
C ASP A 120 -11.53 -11.49 14.04
N ARG A 121 -11.66 -10.21 14.39
CA ARG A 121 -12.62 -9.29 13.78
C ARG A 121 -12.33 -9.02 12.30
N VAL A 122 -11.09 -8.67 11.96
CA VAL A 122 -10.72 -8.33 10.57
C VAL A 122 -10.87 -9.52 9.62
N THR A 123 -10.65 -10.74 10.13
CA THR A 123 -10.80 -11.98 9.34
C THR A 123 -12.21 -12.57 9.34
N ASN A 124 -13.11 -12.02 10.15
CA ASN A 124 -14.49 -12.48 10.19
C ASN A 124 -15.26 -11.98 8.96
N PRO A 125 -15.91 -12.88 8.17
CA PRO A 125 -16.64 -12.46 6.97
C PRO A 125 -17.78 -11.47 7.24
N LYS A 126 -18.33 -11.42 8.46
CA LYS A 126 -19.34 -10.45 8.86
C LYS A 126 -18.79 -9.02 8.91
N THR A 127 -17.51 -8.85 9.13
CA THR A 127 -16.83 -7.53 9.10
C THR A 127 -16.72 -6.99 7.68
N GLN A 128 -16.71 -7.87 6.66
CA GLN A 128 -16.53 -7.50 5.25
C GLN A 128 -15.27 -6.67 5.01
N SER A 129 -14.19 -6.99 5.74
CA SER A 129 -12.92 -6.30 5.60
C SER A 129 -12.30 -6.55 4.22
N PRO A 130 -11.96 -5.50 3.45
CA PRO A 130 -11.22 -5.65 2.20
C PRO A 130 -9.78 -6.16 2.43
N GLY A 131 -9.24 -6.01 3.66
CA GLY A 131 -7.92 -6.47 4.06
C GLY A 131 -7.86 -7.86 4.66
N ALA A 132 -8.98 -8.59 4.77
CA ALA A 132 -9.00 -9.92 5.40
C ALA A 132 -8.00 -10.90 4.77
N GLY A 133 -7.79 -10.82 3.46
CA GLY A 133 -6.89 -11.70 2.71
C GLY A 133 -5.42 -11.61 3.11
N PHE A 134 -4.96 -10.47 3.62
CA PHE A 134 -3.57 -10.31 4.10
C PHE A 134 -3.21 -11.25 5.26
N PHE A 135 -4.20 -11.72 6.01
CA PHE A 135 -4.02 -12.61 7.15
C PHE A 135 -4.09 -14.11 6.78
N GLY A 136 -4.12 -14.44 5.48
CA GLY A 136 -4.29 -15.81 4.97
C GLY A 136 -3.21 -16.81 5.40
N SER A 137 -2.03 -16.33 5.83
CA SER A 137 -0.98 -17.20 6.38
C SER A 137 -1.25 -17.64 7.83
N ILE A 138 -2.14 -16.98 8.58
CA ILE A 138 -2.43 -17.33 9.97
C ILE A 138 -3.21 -18.66 10.03
N LYS A 139 -2.78 -19.55 10.92
CA LYS A 139 -3.45 -20.85 11.11
C LYS A 139 -4.91 -20.66 11.52
N GLY A 140 -5.81 -21.35 10.80
CA GLY A 140 -7.25 -21.24 11.01
C GLY A 140 -7.94 -20.16 10.16
N TYR A 141 -7.20 -19.40 9.32
CA TYR A 141 -7.77 -18.37 8.46
C TYR A 141 -8.89 -18.91 7.54
N GLU A 142 -8.70 -20.03 6.85
CA GLU A 142 -9.69 -20.60 5.94
C GLU A 142 -11.01 -20.94 6.65
N ALA A 143 -10.93 -21.43 7.87
CA ALA A 143 -12.12 -21.71 8.68
C ALA A 143 -12.84 -20.42 9.10
N MET A 144 -12.11 -19.37 9.37
CA MET A 144 -12.66 -18.03 9.62
C MET A 144 -13.31 -17.44 8.37
N ALA A 145 -12.61 -17.42 7.25
CA ALA A 145 -13.06 -16.84 5.99
C ALA A 145 -14.34 -17.49 5.45
N THR A 146 -14.50 -18.81 5.68
CA THR A 146 -15.72 -19.55 5.33
C THR A 146 -16.83 -19.45 6.39
N GLY A 147 -16.58 -18.81 7.53
CA GLY A 147 -17.52 -18.71 8.65
C GLY A 147 -17.72 -20.01 9.43
N SER A 148 -16.88 -21.04 9.20
CA SER A 148 -16.92 -22.30 9.93
C SER A 148 -16.24 -22.25 11.30
N ALA A 149 -15.44 -21.19 11.54
CA ALA A 149 -14.88 -20.85 12.86
C ALA A 149 -15.27 -19.41 13.25
N THR A 150 -15.17 -19.11 14.54
CA THR A 150 -15.44 -17.77 15.11
C THR A 150 -14.21 -17.06 15.61
N ASN A 151 -13.06 -17.73 15.57
CA ASN A 151 -11.77 -17.21 15.97
C ASN A 151 -10.62 -17.91 15.22
N LEU A 152 -9.49 -17.24 15.09
CA LEU A 152 -8.27 -17.77 14.49
C LEU A 152 -7.60 -18.78 15.45
N GLU A 153 -7.46 -20.03 15.01
CA GLU A 153 -6.79 -21.08 15.80
C GLU A 153 -5.34 -20.72 16.14
N GLY A 154 -4.68 -20.02 15.21
CA GLY A 154 -3.27 -19.63 15.34
C GLY A 154 -3.02 -18.48 16.32
N VAL A 155 -4.03 -17.73 16.76
CA VAL A 155 -3.85 -16.58 17.66
C VAL A 155 -4.18 -16.98 19.09
N LYS A 156 -3.16 -16.99 19.97
CA LYS A 156 -3.29 -17.40 21.37
C LYS A 156 -2.82 -16.30 22.31
N VAL A 157 -3.64 -15.98 23.28
CA VAL A 157 -3.26 -15.16 24.43
C VAL A 157 -2.51 -16.05 25.41
N VAL A 158 -1.22 -15.77 25.64
CA VAL A 158 -0.36 -16.48 26.57
C VAL A 158 -0.53 -15.91 27.98
N ASP A 159 -0.49 -14.59 28.07
CA ASP A 159 -0.76 -13.79 29.26
C ASP A 159 -1.23 -12.39 28.83
N PRO A 160 -1.62 -11.48 29.76
CA PRO A 160 -2.17 -10.17 29.38
C PRO A 160 -1.27 -9.30 28.51
N LEU A 161 0.04 -9.57 28.45
CA LEU A 161 1.02 -8.80 27.67
C LEU A 161 1.77 -9.67 26.64
N THR A 162 1.34 -10.92 26.41
CA THR A 162 2.00 -11.81 25.46
C THR A 162 0.98 -12.49 24.56
N VAL A 163 1.13 -12.33 23.26
CA VAL A 163 0.32 -13.01 22.23
C VAL A 163 1.22 -13.85 21.33
N GLU A 164 0.84 -15.09 21.08
CA GLU A 164 1.48 -16.00 20.14
C GLU A 164 0.63 -16.13 18.87
N ILE A 165 1.25 -15.93 17.71
CA ILE A 165 0.60 -16.07 16.40
C ILE A 165 1.34 -17.15 15.61
N THR A 166 0.61 -18.23 15.27
CA THR A 166 1.13 -19.37 14.50
C THR A 166 0.60 -19.31 13.07
N LEU A 167 1.49 -19.47 12.10
CA LEU A 167 1.21 -19.49 10.67
C LEU A 167 1.10 -20.92 10.13
N ASN A 168 0.37 -21.11 9.03
CA ASN A 168 0.29 -22.37 8.29
C ASN A 168 1.62 -22.70 7.59
N ARG A 169 2.34 -21.68 7.13
CA ARG A 169 3.64 -21.74 6.45
C ARG A 169 4.52 -20.59 6.92
N PRO A 170 5.84 -20.68 6.76
CA PRO A 170 6.72 -19.53 6.94
C PRO A 170 6.31 -18.41 5.96
N ASP A 171 6.32 -17.16 6.43
CA ASP A 171 5.88 -16.00 5.64
C ASP A 171 6.76 -14.79 5.99
N ALA A 172 7.65 -14.41 5.08
CA ALA A 172 8.56 -13.28 5.27
C ALA A 172 7.86 -11.92 5.31
N THR A 173 6.60 -11.85 4.87
CA THR A 173 5.81 -10.61 4.87
C THR A 173 4.98 -10.41 6.14
N PHE A 174 4.87 -11.44 7.00
CA PHE A 174 3.95 -11.43 8.12
C PHE A 174 4.14 -10.23 9.07
N LEU A 175 5.39 -9.84 9.36
CA LEU A 175 5.65 -8.66 10.19
C LEU A 175 5.20 -7.35 9.51
N GLN A 176 5.24 -7.28 8.19
CA GLN A 176 4.74 -6.14 7.43
C GLN A 176 3.22 -6.09 7.46
N VAL A 177 2.56 -7.25 7.38
CA VAL A 177 1.09 -7.36 7.57
C VAL A 177 0.70 -6.88 8.97
N MET A 178 1.52 -7.11 10.00
CA MET A 178 1.28 -6.60 11.37
C MET A 178 1.52 -5.09 11.52
N ALA A 179 1.99 -4.40 10.50
CA ALA A 179 2.10 -2.94 10.42
C ALA A 179 0.98 -2.29 9.59
N LEU A 180 0.16 -3.07 8.87
CA LEU A 180 -0.97 -2.56 8.09
C LEU A 180 -2.07 -2.01 8.99
N ASN A 181 -2.78 -0.99 8.51
CA ASN A 181 -3.94 -0.44 9.22
C ASN A 181 -4.98 -1.51 9.58
N PHE A 182 -5.16 -2.53 8.74
CA PHE A 182 -6.06 -3.66 8.99
C PHE A 182 -5.69 -4.49 10.22
N SER A 183 -4.44 -4.45 10.67
CA SER A 183 -3.95 -5.13 11.89
C SER A 183 -4.02 -4.27 13.15
N TYR A 184 -4.49 -3.02 13.06
CA TYR A 184 -4.52 -2.11 14.20
C TYR A 184 -5.48 -2.58 15.29
N ILE A 185 -5.09 -2.30 16.53
CA ILE A 185 -5.75 -2.87 17.70
C ILE A 185 -6.90 -1.98 18.15
N VAL A 186 -8.07 -2.60 18.33
CA VAL A 186 -9.31 -1.96 18.75
C VAL A 186 -9.90 -2.62 20.01
N PRO A 187 -10.53 -1.85 20.91
CA PRO A 187 -11.18 -2.40 22.09
C PRO A 187 -12.55 -2.99 21.76
N LYS A 188 -12.75 -4.25 22.11
CA LYS A 188 -13.99 -5.01 21.82
C LYS A 188 -15.24 -4.25 22.24
N GLU A 189 -15.27 -3.74 23.45
CA GLU A 189 -16.44 -3.08 24.02
C GLU A 189 -16.83 -1.81 23.27
N ALA A 190 -15.88 -1.06 22.72
CA ALA A 190 -16.17 0.13 21.93
C ALA A 190 -16.73 -0.24 20.55
N VAL A 191 -16.19 -1.28 19.92
CA VAL A 191 -16.69 -1.80 18.64
C VAL A 191 -18.11 -2.33 18.81
N GLU A 192 -18.38 -3.13 19.85
CA GLU A 192 -19.70 -3.69 20.11
C GLU A 192 -20.74 -2.62 20.49
N ALA A 193 -20.33 -1.58 21.22
CA ALA A 193 -21.21 -0.47 21.58
C ALA A 193 -21.61 0.40 20.37
N SER A 194 -20.68 0.63 19.45
CA SER A 194 -20.91 1.47 18.27
C SER A 194 -21.43 0.68 17.06
N GLY A 195 -21.21 -0.62 17.01
CA GLY A 195 -21.63 -1.48 15.89
C GLY A 195 -21.08 -0.98 14.55
N ALA A 196 -21.95 -0.78 13.57
CA ALA A 196 -21.60 -0.28 12.24
C ALA A 196 -21.05 1.16 12.23
N ASP A 197 -21.32 1.94 13.28
CA ASP A 197 -20.85 3.32 13.39
C ASP A 197 -19.50 3.46 14.11
N PHE A 198 -18.79 2.35 14.38
CA PHE A 198 -17.49 2.41 15.06
C PHE A 198 -16.50 3.34 14.34
N GLY A 199 -16.49 3.34 13.01
CA GLY A 199 -15.65 4.24 12.22
C GLY A 199 -15.96 5.73 12.38
N LYS A 200 -17.17 6.09 12.91
CA LYS A 200 -17.54 7.46 13.25
C LYS A 200 -17.27 7.81 14.73
N HIS A 201 -16.99 6.82 15.53
CA HIS A 201 -16.67 6.93 16.96
C HIS A 201 -15.43 6.12 17.32
N PRO A 202 -14.29 6.37 16.62
CA PRO A 202 -13.08 5.57 16.75
C PRO A 202 -12.50 5.66 18.17
N VAL A 203 -12.17 4.50 18.73
CA VAL A 203 -11.44 4.36 19.99
C VAL A 203 -10.19 3.52 19.71
N GLY A 204 -9.03 4.14 19.77
CA GLY A 204 -7.74 3.50 19.48
C GLY A 204 -6.67 3.88 20.49
N THR A 205 -5.43 3.48 20.23
CA THR A 205 -4.25 3.74 21.06
C THR A 205 -3.41 4.90 20.52
N GLY A 206 -3.78 5.48 19.37
CA GLY A 206 -2.96 6.39 18.57
C GLY A 206 -2.65 7.74 19.21
N ALA A 207 -1.83 8.49 18.49
CA ALA A 207 -1.32 9.80 18.92
C ALA A 207 -2.41 10.87 19.09
N PHE A 208 -3.52 10.69 18.39
CA PHE A 208 -4.68 11.59 18.42
C PHE A 208 -5.96 10.84 18.77
N LYS A 209 -6.98 11.60 19.16
CA LYS A 209 -8.38 11.17 19.33
C LYS A 209 -9.27 12.06 18.48
N MET A 210 -10.27 11.49 17.84
CA MET A 210 -11.28 12.25 17.13
C MET A 210 -12.25 12.90 18.14
N THR A 211 -12.52 14.20 17.96
CA THR A 211 -13.42 14.97 18.83
C THR A 211 -14.63 15.53 18.10
N ASP A 212 -14.56 15.64 16.77
CA ASP A 212 -15.71 16.05 15.94
C ASP A 212 -15.62 15.41 14.55
N TRP A 213 -16.77 15.06 13.99
CA TRP A 213 -16.95 14.72 12.58
C TRP A 213 -18.29 15.27 12.10
N THR A 214 -18.23 16.42 11.47
CA THR A 214 -19.37 17.01 10.76
C THR A 214 -19.30 16.63 9.28
N LEU A 215 -20.14 15.68 8.87
CA LEU A 215 -20.14 15.10 7.52
C LEU A 215 -20.18 16.18 6.43
N GLY A 216 -19.28 16.04 5.44
CA GLY A 216 -19.14 16.95 4.32
C GLY A 216 -18.57 18.32 4.68
N GLN A 217 -18.08 18.52 5.90
CA GLN A 217 -17.53 19.79 6.38
C GLN A 217 -16.14 19.62 6.99
N GLN A 218 -16.04 18.89 8.10
CA GLN A 218 -14.77 18.74 8.81
C GLN A 218 -14.69 17.47 9.68
N ILE A 219 -13.46 17.06 9.95
CA ILE A 219 -13.10 16.10 11.00
C ILE A 219 -12.04 16.76 11.88
N VAL A 220 -12.15 16.63 13.20
CA VAL A 220 -11.22 17.25 14.15
C VAL A 220 -10.58 16.19 15.02
N PHE A 221 -9.24 16.24 15.05
CA PHE A 221 -8.44 15.42 15.93
C PHE A 221 -7.74 16.29 16.97
N GLU A 222 -7.73 15.83 18.21
CA GLU A 222 -6.98 16.43 19.32
C GLU A 222 -5.92 15.46 19.83
N ARG A 223 -4.84 16.01 20.39
CA ARG A 223 -3.76 15.23 21.00
C ARG A 223 -4.30 14.24 22.01
N ASN A 224 -3.82 13.01 21.95
CA ASN A 224 -4.00 12.04 23.01
C ASN A 224 -2.93 12.26 24.10
N ALA A 225 -3.30 12.84 25.22
CA ALA A 225 -2.38 13.13 26.33
C ALA A 225 -1.79 11.86 26.98
N ASP A 226 -2.45 10.71 26.84
CA ASP A 226 -2.01 9.41 27.35
C ASP A 226 -1.28 8.57 26.29
N TYR A 227 -0.84 9.18 25.15
CA TYR A 227 -0.14 8.45 24.10
C TYR A 227 1.12 7.78 24.63
N TRP A 228 1.33 6.54 24.26
CA TRP A 228 2.39 5.71 24.81
C TRP A 228 3.81 6.11 24.35
N ARG A 229 3.97 6.75 23.18
CA ARG A 229 5.23 7.35 22.73
C ARG A 229 5.39 8.72 23.34
N LYS A 230 6.31 8.82 24.30
CA LYS A 230 6.56 10.09 25.02
C LYS A 230 7.14 11.14 24.08
N GLY A 231 6.56 12.34 24.11
CA GLY A 231 7.00 13.47 23.30
C GLY A 231 6.28 13.57 21.94
N GLU A 232 5.47 12.60 21.60
CA GLU A 232 4.62 12.57 20.41
C GLU A 232 3.14 12.58 20.83
N PRO A 233 2.23 13.10 19.98
CA PRO A 233 2.51 13.94 18.82
C PRO A 233 2.93 15.36 19.25
N TYR A 234 3.48 16.13 18.29
CA TYR A 234 3.84 17.54 18.59
C TYR A 234 2.63 18.47 18.56
N LEU A 235 1.69 18.25 17.64
CA LEU A 235 0.50 19.09 17.47
C LEU A 235 -0.51 18.90 18.61
N ASP A 236 -1.24 19.96 18.94
CA ASP A 236 -2.39 19.89 19.83
C ASP A 236 -3.66 19.48 19.09
N LYS A 237 -3.79 19.91 17.82
CA LYS A 237 -5.02 19.71 17.06
C LYS A 237 -4.78 19.69 15.55
N ILE A 238 -5.56 18.88 14.86
CA ILE A 238 -5.65 18.83 13.41
C ILE A 238 -7.10 19.01 13.01
N THR A 239 -7.37 19.96 12.11
CA THR A 239 -8.69 20.13 11.49
C THR A 239 -8.60 19.73 10.02
N PHE A 240 -9.28 18.66 9.65
CA PHE A 240 -9.46 18.24 8.26
C PHE A 240 -10.72 18.89 7.71
N GLN A 241 -10.59 19.79 6.77
CA GLN A 241 -11.71 20.41 6.06
C GLN A 241 -11.95 19.65 4.77
N VAL A 242 -13.16 19.17 4.55
CA VAL A 242 -13.56 18.41 3.35
C VAL A 242 -14.42 19.27 2.40
N GLY A 243 -14.64 18.78 1.18
CA GLY A 243 -15.37 19.53 0.15
C GLY A 243 -14.57 20.66 -0.50
N GLN A 244 -13.22 20.61 -0.43
CA GLN A 244 -12.35 21.64 -0.97
C GLN A 244 -11.80 21.24 -2.34
N GLU A 245 -12.14 22.02 -3.37
CA GLU A 245 -11.55 21.82 -4.70
C GLU A 245 -10.03 21.99 -4.64
N PRO A 246 -9.20 21.08 -5.22
CA PRO A 246 -7.74 21.10 -5.06
C PRO A 246 -7.06 22.40 -5.50
N VAL A 247 -7.59 23.07 -6.54
CA VAL A 247 -7.05 24.38 -6.99
C VAL A 247 -7.36 25.46 -5.96
N VAL A 248 -8.52 25.42 -5.33
CA VAL A 248 -8.90 26.38 -4.26
C VAL A 248 -8.05 26.12 -3.02
N ALA A 249 -7.83 24.85 -2.66
CA ALA A 249 -6.95 24.47 -1.55
C ALA A 249 -5.53 25.00 -1.74
N LEU A 250 -4.95 24.87 -2.95
CA LEU A 250 -3.64 25.43 -3.26
C LEU A 250 -3.60 26.96 -3.09
N LEU A 251 -4.61 27.68 -3.57
CA LEU A 251 -4.70 29.14 -3.41
C LEU A 251 -4.82 29.56 -1.93
N ARG A 252 -5.56 28.79 -1.13
CA ARG A 252 -5.69 29.02 0.33
C ARG A 252 -4.36 28.80 1.05
N LEU A 253 -3.60 27.74 0.66
CA LEU A 253 -2.26 27.51 1.18
C LEU A 253 -1.33 28.70 0.88
N GLN A 254 -1.33 29.17 -0.37
CA GLN A 254 -0.51 30.33 -0.78
C GLN A 254 -0.85 31.62 -0.01
N LYS A 255 -2.10 31.74 0.46
CA LYS A 255 -2.54 32.86 1.33
C LYS A 255 -2.28 32.62 2.81
N GLY A 256 -1.80 31.44 3.21
CA GLY A 256 -1.60 31.06 4.61
C GLY A 256 -2.89 30.74 5.38
N GLU A 257 -3.98 30.40 4.69
CA GLU A 257 -5.26 30.07 5.30
C GLU A 257 -5.37 28.58 5.71
N ILE A 258 -4.54 27.73 5.14
CA ILE A 258 -4.41 26.31 5.45
C ILE A 258 -2.95 25.90 5.49
N ASP A 259 -2.66 24.70 5.98
CA ASP A 259 -1.30 24.20 6.13
C ASP A 259 -0.91 23.15 5.12
N ILE A 260 -1.83 22.27 4.74
CA ILE A 260 -1.57 21.16 3.82
C ILE A 260 -2.79 20.96 2.91
N PRO A 261 -2.64 21.09 1.59
CA PRO A 261 -3.62 20.60 0.63
C PRO A 261 -3.43 19.07 0.50
N GLY A 262 -4.26 18.29 1.21
CA GLY A 262 -4.10 16.85 1.34
C GLY A 262 -4.17 16.09 0.02
N ASP A 263 -4.94 16.59 -0.96
CA ASP A 263 -5.00 16.02 -2.32
C ASP A 263 -3.73 16.31 -3.16
N GLY A 264 -2.75 17.02 -2.58
CA GLY A 264 -1.50 17.37 -3.23
C GLY A 264 -1.64 18.53 -4.21
N ILE A 265 -0.64 18.66 -5.11
CA ILE A 265 -0.59 19.74 -6.11
C ILE A 265 -1.45 19.35 -7.32
N PRO A 266 -2.48 20.15 -7.69
CA PRO A 266 -3.28 19.87 -8.87
C PRO A 266 -2.42 19.73 -10.13
N PRO A 267 -2.66 18.73 -11.01
CA PRO A 267 -1.86 18.53 -12.22
C PRO A 267 -1.74 19.77 -13.10
N ALA A 268 -2.80 20.56 -13.22
CA ALA A 268 -2.83 21.78 -13.99
C ALA A 268 -1.94 22.90 -13.42
N LYS A 269 -1.60 22.85 -12.13
CA LYS A 269 -0.78 23.82 -11.41
C LYS A 269 0.65 23.34 -11.16
N PHE A 270 0.95 22.09 -11.45
CA PHE A 270 2.24 21.48 -11.12
C PHE A 270 3.43 22.23 -11.72
N THR A 271 3.40 22.55 -13.02
CA THR A 271 4.49 23.26 -13.69
C THR A 271 4.66 24.68 -13.16
N GLU A 272 3.56 25.37 -12.80
CA GLU A 272 3.58 26.72 -12.20
C GLU A 272 4.26 26.69 -10.83
N VAL A 273 3.85 25.78 -9.95
CA VAL A 273 4.40 25.61 -8.59
C VAL A 273 5.88 25.22 -8.64
N MET A 274 6.24 24.25 -9.47
CA MET A 274 7.64 23.78 -9.56
C MET A 274 8.56 24.76 -10.30
N GLY A 275 8.01 25.66 -11.11
CA GLY A 275 8.74 26.72 -11.80
C GLY A 275 9.03 27.95 -10.93
N ASP A 276 8.34 28.11 -9.79
CA ASP A 276 8.59 29.16 -8.81
C ASP A 276 9.49 28.63 -7.68
N PRO A 277 10.74 29.09 -7.55
CA PRO A 277 11.66 28.60 -6.53
C PRO A 277 11.15 28.73 -5.09
N ALA A 278 10.34 29.76 -4.79
CA ALA A 278 9.79 29.97 -3.46
C ALA A 278 8.71 28.94 -3.12
N GLN A 279 7.88 28.58 -4.10
CA GLN A 279 6.86 27.54 -3.94
C GLN A 279 7.47 26.14 -3.99
N ALA A 280 8.39 25.89 -4.92
CA ALA A 280 9.08 24.60 -5.03
C ALA A 280 9.84 24.22 -3.75
N ALA A 281 10.37 25.20 -3.00
CA ALA A 281 11.01 24.96 -1.71
C ALA A 281 10.05 24.47 -0.61
N LEU A 282 8.74 24.61 -0.80
CA LEU A 282 7.69 24.14 0.11
C LEU A 282 7.06 22.80 -0.37
N VAL A 283 7.61 22.20 -1.42
CA VAL A 283 7.14 20.93 -1.96
C VAL A 283 8.02 19.80 -1.45
N VAL A 284 7.41 18.85 -0.80
CA VAL A 284 8.03 17.55 -0.50
C VAL A 284 7.61 16.56 -1.57
N SER A 285 8.58 15.83 -2.11
CA SER A 285 8.32 14.80 -3.11
C SER A 285 8.98 13.50 -2.73
N GLN A 286 8.26 12.40 -2.96
CA GLN A 286 8.77 11.05 -2.80
C GLN A 286 8.30 10.16 -3.93
N ALA A 287 9.16 9.21 -4.32
CA ALA A 287 8.77 8.14 -5.21
C ALA A 287 7.74 7.25 -4.49
N SER A 288 6.55 7.14 -5.04
CA SER A 288 5.56 6.19 -4.56
C SER A 288 5.97 4.77 -4.96
N LEU A 289 5.77 3.79 -4.08
CA LEU A 289 5.91 2.38 -4.43
C LEU A 289 4.70 1.96 -5.28
N GLN A 290 4.61 2.52 -6.49
CA GLN A 290 3.44 2.40 -7.34
C GLN A 290 3.84 2.28 -8.81
N THR A 291 3.11 1.45 -9.56
CA THR A 291 3.28 1.30 -11.01
C THR A 291 1.95 1.49 -11.73
N GLY A 292 1.91 2.43 -12.67
CA GLY A 292 0.82 2.60 -13.63
C GLY A 292 1.06 1.70 -14.85
N TYR A 293 0.05 0.93 -15.24
CA TYR A 293 0.18 -0.10 -16.29
C TYR A 293 -1.11 -0.26 -17.10
N ILE A 294 -0.98 -0.89 -18.26
CA ILE A 294 -2.11 -1.38 -19.06
C ILE A 294 -2.18 -2.88 -18.86
N THR A 295 -3.33 -3.42 -18.51
CA THR A 295 -3.56 -4.87 -18.52
C THR A 295 -4.04 -5.32 -19.89
N MET A 296 -3.70 -6.56 -20.25
CA MET A 296 -4.25 -7.28 -21.40
C MET A 296 -4.87 -8.56 -20.88
N ASN A 297 -6.15 -8.76 -21.12
CA ASN A 297 -6.88 -9.91 -20.60
C ASN A 297 -6.55 -11.18 -21.41
N LEU A 298 -5.78 -12.08 -20.80
CA LEU A 298 -5.29 -13.30 -21.46
C LEU A 298 -6.41 -14.31 -21.80
N ASN A 299 -7.59 -14.17 -21.20
CA ASN A 299 -8.76 -14.98 -21.54
C ASN A 299 -9.50 -14.49 -22.80
N MET A 300 -9.16 -13.29 -23.30
CA MET A 300 -9.83 -12.66 -24.43
C MET A 300 -8.91 -12.61 -25.66
N PRO A 301 -9.15 -13.43 -26.70
CA PRO A 301 -8.38 -13.32 -27.94
C PRO A 301 -8.46 -11.91 -28.53
N PRO A 302 -7.35 -11.39 -29.12
CA PRO A 302 -6.11 -12.11 -29.40
C PRO A 302 -5.03 -11.98 -28.31
N PHE A 303 -5.35 -11.50 -27.11
CA PHE A 303 -4.36 -11.33 -26.01
C PHE A 303 -3.90 -12.65 -25.37
N ASP A 304 -4.48 -13.79 -25.74
CA ASP A 304 -3.98 -15.13 -25.46
C ASP A 304 -2.61 -15.40 -26.14
N LYS A 305 -2.29 -14.69 -27.24
CA LYS A 305 -1.03 -14.85 -27.98
C LYS A 305 0.06 -13.94 -27.42
N LEU A 306 1.22 -14.51 -27.11
CA LEU A 306 2.38 -13.78 -26.57
C LEU A 306 2.84 -12.67 -27.53
N GLU A 307 2.97 -12.97 -28.83
CA GLU A 307 3.43 -12.01 -29.83
C GLU A 307 2.54 -10.77 -29.92
N VAL A 308 1.23 -10.91 -29.66
CA VAL A 308 0.30 -9.77 -29.61
C VAL A 308 0.59 -8.91 -28.38
N ARG A 309 0.81 -9.52 -27.22
CA ARG A 309 1.12 -8.79 -25.99
C ARG A 309 2.48 -8.08 -26.06
N GLU A 310 3.48 -8.72 -26.64
CA GLU A 310 4.78 -8.10 -26.91
C GLU A 310 4.67 -6.92 -27.87
N ALA A 311 3.89 -7.06 -28.96
CA ALA A 311 3.63 -5.98 -29.90
C ALA A 311 2.96 -4.78 -29.22
N VAL A 312 1.98 -5.00 -28.34
CA VAL A 312 1.35 -3.92 -27.58
C VAL A 312 2.37 -3.24 -26.67
N ASN A 313 3.25 -4.00 -25.98
CA ASN A 313 4.33 -3.43 -25.16
C ASN A 313 5.27 -2.53 -25.98
N MET A 314 5.65 -2.95 -27.19
CA MET A 314 6.54 -2.20 -28.09
C MET A 314 5.87 -0.98 -28.72
N ALA A 315 4.54 -0.96 -28.79
CA ALA A 315 3.78 0.12 -29.43
C ALA A 315 3.61 1.37 -28.57
N ILE A 316 3.64 1.26 -27.24
CA ILE A 316 3.30 2.35 -26.32
C ILE A 316 4.48 3.28 -26.08
N ASN A 317 4.34 4.55 -26.46
CA ASN A 317 5.31 5.61 -26.19
C ASN A 317 5.15 6.14 -24.74
N LYS A 318 5.88 5.52 -23.82
CA LYS A 318 5.81 5.82 -22.38
C LYS A 318 6.27 7.23 -22.06
N GLU A 319 7.27 7.76 -22.78
CA GLU A 319 7.75 9.14 -22.63
C GLU A 319 6.62 10.16 -22.94
N ARG A 320 5.86 9.92 -24.01
CA ARG A 320 4.73 10.77 -24.37
C ARG A 320 3.64 10.75 -23.28
N VAL A 321 3.39 9.59 -22.67
CA VAL A 321 2.41 9.49 -21.59
C VAL A 321 2.84 10.30 -20.37
N THR A 322 4.12 10.24 -19.98
CA THR A 322 4.63 11.03 -18.84
C THR A 322 4.59 12.54 -19.09
N GLN A 323 4.71 12.98 -20.34
CA GLN A 323 4.54 14.40 -20.70
C GLN A 323 3.10 14.91 -20.46
N ILE A 324 2.08 14.04 -20.64
CA ILE A 324 0.68 14.42 -20.39
C ILE A 324 0.45 14.79 -18.91
N ILE A 325 1.20 14.16 -18.01
CA ILE A 325 1.14 14.41 -16.56
C ILE A 325 2.23 15.35 -16.07
N ASN A 326 2.78 16.19 -16.96
CA ASN A 326 3.74 17.25 -16.66
C ASN A 326 5.03 16.75 -15.96
N GLY A 327 5.50 15.54 -16.28
CA GLY A 327 6.72 14.96 -15.73
C GLY A 327 6.62 14.49 -14.27
N ARG A 328 5.42 14.35 -13.72
CA ARG A 328 5.20 13.84 -12.36
C ARG A 328 5.58 12.36 -12.21
N ALA A 329 5.80 11.65 -13.30
CA ALA A 329 6.20 10.25 -13.31
C ALA A 329 7.40 10.00 -14.21
N LYS A 330 8.06 8.87 -14.00
CA LYS A 330 9.16 8.37 -14.83
C LYS A 330 8.69 7.13 -15.58
N PRO A 331 9.01 6.99 -16.90
CA PRO A 331 8.72 5.78 -17.65
C PRO A 331 9.33 4.56 -16.99
N THR A 332 8.61 3.43 -17.03
CA THR A 332 9.11 2.16 -16.52
C THR A 332 8.87 1.01 -17.51
N GLY A 333 9.68 -0.04 -17.41
CA GLY A 333 9.56 -1.26 -18.21
C GLY A 333 9.34 -2.51 -17.36
N GLN A 334 9.14 -2.37 -16.05
CA GLN A 334 9.00 -3.49 -15.14
C GLN A 334 7.85 -3.30 -14.14
N VAL A 335 7.44 -4.39 -13.53
CA VAL A 335 6.32 -4.44 -12.58
C VAL A 335 6.65 -3.66 -11.31
N LEU A 336 7.80 -3.93 -10.69
CA LEU A 336 8.19 -3.30 -9.43
C LEU A 336 8.62 -1.85 -9.64
N PRO A 337 8.21 -0.90 -8.78
CA PRO A 337 8.68 0.47 -8.81
C PRO A 337 10.07 0.64 -8.17
N PRO A 338 10.81 1.71 -8.51
CA PRO A 338 12.05 2.08 -7.81
C PRO A 338 11.81 2.23 -6.29
N GLY A 339 12.74 1.70 -5.49
CA GLY A 339 12.62 1.68 -4.03
C GLY A 339 11.96 0.42 -3.46
N MET A 340 11.25 -0.35 -4.28
CA MET A 340 10.74 -1.66 -3.88
C MET A 340 11.91 -2.65 -3.78
N PRO A 341 12.03 -3.42 -2.68
CA PRO A 341 12.98 -4.54 -2.62
C PRO A 341 12.81 -5.47 -3.83
N GLY A 342 13.90 -5.96 -4.41
CA GLY A 342 13.84 -6.79 -5.62
C GLY A 342 13.67 -6.02 -6.94
N TYR A 343 13.56 -4.69 -6.91
CA TYR A 343 13.63 -3.86 -8.13
C TYR A 343 14.99 -4.02 -8.80
N ASP A 344 14.99 -4.29 -10.12
CA ASP A 344 16.23 -4.41 -10.90
C ASP A 344 16.45 -3.16 -11.77
N PRO A 345 17.38 -2.25 -11.43
CA PRO A 345 17.64 -1.05 -12.24
C PRO A 345 18.23 -1.35 -13.62
N ALA A 346 18.74 -2.55 -13.84
CA ALA A 346 19.28 -2.98 -15.13
C ALA A 346 18.19 -3.47 -16.09
N PHE A 347 17.05 -3.93 -15.58
CA PHE A 347 15.95 -4.42 -16.40
C PHE A 347 15.22 -3.24 -17.08
N LYS A 348 15.17 -3.23 -18.42
CA LYS A 348 14.60 -2.12 -19.20
C LYS A 348 13.22 -2.43 -19.80
N GLY A 349 12.82 -3.70 -19.84
CA GLY A 349 11.60 -4.15 -20.51
C GLY A 349 11.63 -3.94 -22.03
N PHE A 350 10.44 -3.79 -22.62
CA PHE A 350 10.29 -3.61 -24.06
C PHE A 350 10.62 -2.17 -24.49
N ALA A 351 11.46 -2.03 -25.52
CA ALA A 351 11.72 -0.73 -26.15
C ALA A 351 10.53 -0.29 -27.02
N TYR A 352 10.35 1.01 -27.15
CA TYR A 352 9.38 1.57 -28.09
C TYR A 352 9.83 1.33 -29.54
N ASP A 353 9.15 0.46 -30.26
CA ASP A 353 9.43 0.09 -31.66
C ASP A 353 8.11 -0.28 -32.37
N PRO A 354 7.36 0.69 -32.89
CA PRO A 354 6.08 0.43 -33.55
C PRO A 354 6.24 -0.35 -34.87
N ASP A 355 7.42 -0.31 -35.53
CA ASP A 355 7.65 -1.08 -36.76
C ASP A 355 7.89 -2.56 -36.44
N GLY A 356 8.69 -2.86 -35.43
CA GLY A 356 8.83 -4.21 -34.89
C GLY A 356 7.51 -4.76 -34.34
N ALA A 357 6.71 -3.93 -33.69
CA ALA A 357 5.37 -4.31 -33.20
C ALA A 357 4.45 -4.75 -34.33
N ARG A 358 4.40 -4.00 -35.47
CA ARG A 358 3.63 -4.42 -36.67
C ARG A 358 4.10 -5.75 -37.22
N ALA A 359 5.42 -5.96 -37.27
CA ALA A 359 5.97 -7.23 -37.75
C ALA A 359 5.56 -8.40 -36.85
N LEU A 360 5.53 -8.22 -35.54
CA LEU A 360 5.05 -9.23 -34.58
C LEU A 360 3.55 -9.51 -34.76
N LEU A 361 2.72 -8.48 -34.92
CA LEU A 361 1.28 -8.67 -35.19
C LEU A 361 1.04 -9.44 -36.48
N ALA A 362 1.76 -9.12 -37.57
CA ALA A 362 1.67 -9.85 -38.82
C ALA A 362 2.05 -11.33 -38.64
N LYS A 363 3.12 -11.61 -37.89
CA LYS A 363 3.54 -12.98 -37.55
C LYS A 363 2.49 -13.70 -36.70
N ALA A 364 1.81 -13.00 -35.80
CA ALA A 364 0.73 -13.54 -34.98
C ALA A 364 -0.59 -13.80 -35.76
N GLY A 365 -0.66 -13.39 -37.04
CA GLY A 365 -1.82 -13.57 -37.92
C GLY A 365 -2.72 -12.32 -38.00
N PHE A 366 -2.24 -11.15 -37.62
CA PHE A 366 -2.97 -9.88 -37.64
C PHE A 366 -2.20 -8.81 -38.45
N PRO A 367 -1.93 -9.01 -39.77
CA PRO A 367 -1.15 -8.04 -40.54
C PRO A 367 -1.84 -6.68 -40.69
N ASP A 368 -3.18 -6.64 -40.63
CA ASP A 368 -3.98 -5.41 -40.68
C ASP A 368 -4.44 -4.92 -39.28
N GLY A 369 -3.94 -5.56 -38.24
CA GLY A 369 -4.36 -5.30 -36.84
C GLY A 369 -5.70 -5.94 -36.49
N PHE A 370 -6.35 -5.41 -35.45
CA PHE A 370 -7.66 -5.88 -34.95
C PHE A 370 -8.39 -4.78 -34.18
N GLU A 371 -9.67 -5.01 -33.90
CA GLU A 371 -10.49 -4.12 -33.07
C GLU A 371 -10.51 -4.63 -31.60
N THR A 372 -10.47 -3.72 -30.62
CA THR A 372 -10.51 -4.03 -29.19
C THR A 372 -11.14 -2.89 -28.38
N GLN A 373 -11.21 -3.05 -27.05
CA GLN A 373 -11.68 -2.03 -26.13
C GLN A 373 -10.61 -1.72 -25.10
N LEU A 374 -10.47 -0.43 -24.74
CA LEU A 374 -9.61 0.05 -23.66
C LEU A 374 -10.49 0.75 -22.61
N PHE A 375 -10.62 0.14 -21.46
CA PHE A 375 -11.34 0.68 -20.31
C PHE A 375 -10.45 1.67 -19.56
N VAL A 376 -11.06 2.77 -19.11
CA VAL A 376 -10.35 3.87 -18.47
C VAL A 376 -11.25 4.62 -17.49
N TYR A 377 -10.69 5.13 -16.40
CA TYR A 377 -11.39 6.03 -15.50
C TYR A 377 -11.73 7.36 -16.20
N ASN A 378 -12.91 7.89 -15.89
CA ASN A 378 -13.40 9.14 -16.47
C ASN A 378 -12.85 10.42 -15.80
N THR A 379 -11.97 10.28 -14.80
CA THR A 379 -11.31 11.41 -14.11
C THR A 379 -9.99 11.79 -14.80
N ASP A 380 -9.76 13.10 -14.97
CA ASP A 380 -8.49 13.62 -15.53
C ASP A 380 -7.30 13.22 -14.65
N PRO A 381 -6.15 12.81 -15.21
CA PRO A 381 -5.75 12.86 -16.63
C PRO A 381 -6.04 11.57 -17.45
N ASN A 382 -6.73 10.58 -16.89
CA ASN A 382 -6.85 9.25 -17.45
C ASN A 382 -7.46 9.21 -18.87
N PRO A 383 -8.52 9.97 -19.20
CA PRO A 383 -9.05 9.98 -20.58
C PRO A 383 -8.02 10.49 -21.60
N ARG A 384 -7.21 11.49 -21.24
CA ARG A 384 -6.14 12.02 -22.12
C ARG A 384 -5.02 11.02 -22.32
N ILE A 385 -4.64 10.29 -21.28
CA ILE A 385 -3.66 9.19 -21.36
C ILE A 385 -4.20 8.08 -22.23
N ALA A 386 -5.45 7.66 -22.05
CA ALA A 386 -6.07 6.61 -22.86
C ALA A 386 -6.15 7.00 -24.35
N GLN A 387 -6.40 8.28 -24.67
CA GLN A 387 -6.34 8.79 -26.05
C GLN A 387 -4.92 8.67 -26.65
N ALA A 388 -3.89 8.94 -25.86
CA ALA A 388 -2.50 8.77 -26.30
C ALA A 388 -2.17 7.29 -26.54
N ILE A 389 -2.60 6.40 -25.65
CA ILE A 389 -2.47 4.94 -25.79
C ILE A 389 -3.22 4.47 -27.06
N GLN A 390 -4.46 4.90 -27.26
CA GLN A 390 -5.26 4.60 -28.45
C GLN A 390 -4.54 4.99 -29.74
N GLN A 391 -3.94 6.20 -29.78
CA GLN A 391 -3.19 6.67 -30.95
C GLN A 391 -1.93 5.83 -31.20
N ASP A 392 -1.25 5.34 -30.15
CA ASP A 392 -0.08 4.48 -30.31
C ASP A 392 -0.49 3.10 -30.84
N LEU A 393 -1.56 2.53 -30.31
CA LEU A 393 -2.14 1.27 -30.80
C LEU A 393 -2.57 1.37 -32.28
N ALA A 394 -3.16 2.51 -32.67
CA ALA A 394 -3.57 2.74 -34.06
C ALA A 394 -2.38 2.73 -35.04
N LYS A 395 -1.19 3.14 -34.63
CA LYS A 395 0.03 3.08 -35.47
C LYS A 395 0.40 1.66 -35.89
N ILE A 396 0.00 0.67 -35.10
CA ILE A 396 0.27 -0.74 -35.37
C ILE A 396 -0.99 -1.50 -35.87
N GLY A 397 -2.05 -0.76 -36.25
CA GLY A 397 -3.28 -1.33 -36.79
C GLY A 397 -4.32 -1.74 -35.72
N ILE A 398 -4.05 -1.60 -34.44
CA ILE A 398 -5.01 -1.94 -33.38
C ILE A 398 -5.97 -0.76 -33.16
N LYS A 399 -7.28 -1.00 -33.42
CA LYS A 399 -8.35 -0.01 -33.24
C LYS A 399 -9.01 -0.20 -31.89
N ALA A 400 -8.50 0.49 -30.85
CA ALA A 400 -9.08 0.45 -29.51
C ALA A 400 -10.21 1.47 -29.35
N SER A 401 -11.42 1.03 -29.00
CA SER A 401 -12.51 1.90 -28.57
C SER A 401 -12.39 2.21 -27.08
N LEU A 402 -12.45 3.49 -26.70
CA LEU A 402 -12.33 3.92 -25.31
C LEU A 402 -13.65 3.73 -24.55
N GLN A 403 -13.60 3.04 -23.42
CA GLN A 403 -14.69 2.86 -22.47
C GLN A 403 -14.39 3.70 -21.23
N SER A 404 -14.79 4.97 -21.22
CA SER A 404 -14.55 5.91 -20.11
C SER A 404 -15.68 5.80 -19.08
N LEU A 405 -15.38 5.23 -17.92
CA LEU A 405 -16.34 4.86 -16.90
C LEU A 405 -15.93 5.41 -15.52
N ALA A 406 -16.91 5.47 -14.60
CA ALA A 406 -16.62 5.70 -13.18
C ALA A 406 -15.73 4.57 -12.62
N GLN A 407 -14.90 4.87 -11.64
CA GLN A 407 -13.91 3.97 -11.05
C GLN A 407 -14.50 2.61 -10.65
N ALA A 408 -15.61 2.60 -9.92
CA ALA A 408 -16.26 1.36 -9.48
C ALA A 408 -16.63 0.43 -10.65
N ASN A 409 -17.05 0.99 -11.79
CA ASN A 409 -17.43 0.22 -12.98
C ASN A 409 -16.19 -0.35 -13.69
N VAL A 410 -15.04 0.35 -13.67
CA VAL A 410 -13.79 -0.18 -14.23
C VAL A 410 -13.27 -1.32 -13.36
N ILE A 411 -13.35 -1.18 -12.02
CA ILE A 411 -12.98 -2.23 -11.07
C ILE A 411 -13.85 -3.47 -11.31
N GLN A 412 -15.16 -3.29 -11.42
CA GLN A 412 -16.09 -4.39 -11.70
C GLN A 412 -15.74 -5.08 -13.03
N ALA A 413 -15.51 -4.30 -14.09
CA ALA A 413 -15.16 -4.85 -15.40
C ALA A 413 -13.81 -5.60 -15.36
N GLY A 414 -12.83 -5.11 -14.62
CA GLY A 414 -11.53 -5.78 -14.45
C GLY A 414 -11.61 -7.09 -13.67
N GLY A 415 -12.48 -7.15 -12.68
CA GLY A 415 -12.72 -8.36 -11.89
C GLY A 415 -13.53 -9.44 -12.61
N GLU A 416 -14.12 -9.15 -13.78
CA GLU A 416 -14.90 -10.11 -14.55
C GLU A 416 -14.11 -10.71 -15.72
N PRO A 417 -13.83 -12.04 -15.75
CA PRO A 417 -12.88 -12.67 -16.67
C PRO A 417 -13.15 -12.49 -18.18
N ALA A 418 -14.36 -12.09 -18.56
CA ALA A 418 -14.76 -11.94 -19.97
C ALA A 418 -15.27 -10.52 -20.30
N SER A 419 -15.01 -9.52 -19.46
CA SER A 419 -15.60 -8.19 -19.61
C SER A 419 -14.68 -7.20 -20.32
N ALA A 420 -13.50 -6.93 -19.79
CA ALA A 420 -12.58 -5.91 -20.29
C ALA A 420 -11.37 -6.53 -20.99
N ALA A 421 -11.17 -6.21 -22.27
CA ALA A 421 -10.04 -6.72 -23.05
C ALA A 421 -8.72 -6.05 -22.65
N MET A 422 -8.74 -4.73 -22.45
CA MET A 422 -7.63 -3.94 -21.95
C MET A 422 -8.11 -2.93 -20.92
N ILE A 423 -7.31 -2.65 -19.89
CA ILE A 423 -7.59 -1.62 -18.90
C ILE A 423 -6.35 -0.75 -18.68
N TRP A 424 -6.53 0.58 -18.72
CA TRP A 424 -5.56 1.52 -18.19
C TRP A 424 -5.77 1.67 -16.68
N SER A 425 -4.82 1.18 -15.89
CA SER A 425 -4.90 1.18 -14.42
C SER A 425 -4.38 2.47 -13.78
N GLY A 426 -3.81 3.39 -14.56
CA GLY A 426 -3.01 4.50 -14.05
C GLY A 426 -3.74 5.48 -13.12
N GLY A 427 -5.06 5.54 -13.17
CA GLY A 427 -5.83 6.31 -12.17
C GLY A 427 -5.91 5.65 -10.81
N MET A 428 -5.70 4.37 -10.75
CA MET A 428 -5.63 3.57 -9.52
C MET A 428 -4.26 2.95 -9.31
N ALA A 429 -3.41 2.78 -10.31
CA ALA A 429 -2.11 2.14 -10.30
C ALA A 429 -1.91 1.19 -9.10
N TRP A 430 -1.26 0.08 -9.19
CA TRP A 430 -0.99 -0.66 -7.96
C TRP A 430 0.01 0.11 -7.12
N ALA A 431 -0.41 0.55 -5.95
CA ALA A 431 0.42 1.13 -4.91
C ALA A 431 0.63 0.07 -3.83
N ALA A 432 1.85 -0.06 -3.34
CA ALA A 432 2.18 -1.06 -2.34
C ALA A 432 1.39 -0.85 -1.03
N ASP A 433 0.73 -1.89 -0.55
CA ASP A 433 0.17 -1.95 0.81
C ASP A 433 1.29 -2.14 1.84
N PHE A 434 2.34 -2.85 1.45
CA PHE A 434 3.59 -2.97 2.20
C PHE A 434 4.79 -3.13 1.24
N PRO A 435 6.02 -2.75 1.65
CA PRO A 435 7.17 -2.67 0.77
C PRO A 435 7.81 -4.04 0.50
N ASP A 436 7.08 -4.94 -0.15
CA ASP A 436 7.55 -6.27 -0.52
C ASP A 436 7.07 -6.66 -1.93
N PRO A 437 7.89 -7.35 -2.74
CA PRO A 437 7.50 -7.80 -4.07
C PRO A 437 6.28 -8.71 -4.10
N SER A 438 6.01 -9.44 -3.03
CA SER A 438 4.85 -10.31 -2.93
C SER A 438 3.53 -9.54 -3.02
N ASP A 439 3.53 -8.27 -2.60
CA ASP A 439 2.39 -7.36 -2.70
C ASP A 439 2.08 -6.95 -4.16
N PHE A 440 3.06 -7.03 -5.05
CA PHE A 440 2.87 -6.85 -6.50
C PHE A 440 2.59 -8.15 -7.25
N PHE A 441 2.79 -9.30 -6.62
CA PHE A 441 2.51 -10.60 -7.27
C PHE A 441 1.20 -11.21 -6.77
N GLY A 442 1.06 -11.35 -5.46
CA GLY A 442 -0.07 -12.04 -4.84
C GLY A 442 -1.43 -11.53 -5.31
N PRO A 443 -1.76 -10.24 -5.07
CA PRO A 443 -3.09 -9.71 -5.37
C PRO A 443 -3.35 -9.46 -6.87
N ILE A 444 -2.31 -9.21 -7.70
CA ILE A 444 -2.53 -8.69 -9.05
C ILE A 444 -1.89 -9.51 -10.19
N LEU A 445 -1.16 -10.59 -9.89
CA LEU A 445 -0.50 -11.44 -10.89
C LEU A 445 -0.62 -12.94 -10.58
N SER A 446 -0.99 -13.34 -9.36
CA SER A 446 -1.14 -14.76 -9.01
C SER A 446 -2.36 -15.40 -9.69
N CYS A 447 -2.34 -16.72 -9.85
CA CYS A 447 -3.48 -17.47 -10.38
C CYS A 447 -4.73 -17.30 -9.52
N GLN A 448 -4.57 -17.22 -8.20
CA GLN A 448 -5.67 -17.11 -7.26
C GLN A 448 -6.45 -15.80 -7.42
N SER A 449 -5.76 -14.71 -7.74
CA SER A 449 -6.36 -13.37 -7.87
C SER A 449 -6.99 -13.11 -9.23
N GLY A 450 -6.91 -14.03 -10.18
CA GLY A 450 -7.53 -13.94 -11.51
C GLY A 450 -9.00 -14.41 -11.58
N GLY A 451 -9.59 -14.79 -10.44
CA GLY A 451 -11.00 -15.17 -10.35
C GLY A 451 -11.95 -13.96 -10.34
N PRO A 452 -13.29 -14.24 -10.37
CA PRO A 452 -14.31 -13.18 -10.31
C PRO A 452 -14.13 -12.26 -9.08
N GLY A 453 -14.15 -10.94 -9.30
CA GLY A 453 -13.94 -9.94 -8.27
C GLY A 453 -12.47 -9.74 -7.86
N GLY A 454 -11.52 -10.47 -8.46
CA GLY A 454 -10.09 -10.35 -8.19
C GLY A 454 -9.46 -9.11 -8.83
N TRP A 455 -8.25 -8.77 -8.37
CA TRP A 455 -7.50 -7.61 -8.86
C TRP A 455 -6.51 -7.94 -9.98
N ASN A 456 -6.30 -9.22 -10.31
CA ASN A 456 -5.50 -9.63 -11.46
C ASN A 456 -6.31 -9.48 -12.75
N TRP A 457 -6.46 -8.25 -13.20
CA TRP A 457 -7.27 -7.88 -14.37
C TRP A 457 -6.70 -8.35 -15.72
N ALA A 458 -5.47 -8.82 -15.72
CA ALA A 458 -4.92 -9.55 -16.88
C ALA A 458 -5.41 -11.00 -16.91
N HIS A 459 -6.00 -11.52 -15.84
CA HIS A 459 -6.35 -12.94 -15.64
C HIS A 459 -5.16 -13.85 -15.96
N TYR A 460 -3.96 -13.34 -15.68
CA TYR A 460 -2.71 -14.06 -15.85
C TYR A 460 -2.61 -15.19 -14.83
N CYS A 461 -2.11 -16.34 -15.25
CA CYS A 461 -1.87 -17.46 -14.36
C CYS A 461 -0.67 -18.27 -14.83
N ASN A 462 0.39 -18.29 -14.02
CA ASN A 462 1.56 -19.13 -14.22
C ASN A 462 1.86 -19.87 -12.91
N LYS A 463 1.48 -21.15 -12.85
CA LYS A 463 1.61 -21.97 -11.64
C LYS A 463 3.06 -22.16 -11.18
N ASP A 464 4.02 -22.16 -12.11
CA ASP A 464 5.44 -22.26 -11.74
C ASP A 464 5.92 -20.98 -11.04
N LEU A 465 5.40 -19.81 -11.45
CA LEU A 465 5.69 -18.56 -10.78
C LEU A 465 4.97 -18.44 -9.43
N ASP A 466 3.74 -18.93 -9.32
CA ASP A 466 3.05 -19.02 -8.01
C ASP A 466 3.87 -19.88 -7.03
N ALA A 467 4.38 -21.02 -7.48
CA ALA A 467 5.23 -21.88 -6.65
C ALA A 467 6.55 -21.21 -6.28
N ALA A 468 7.17 -20.49 -7.24
CA ALA A 468 8.41 -19.75 -7.00
C ALA A 468 8.18 -18.59 -6.00
N ALA A 469 7.05 -17.87 -6.10
CA ALA A 469 6.66 -16.82 -5.18
C ALA A 469 6.49 -17.35 -3.75
N GLN A 470 5.76 -18.47 -3.60
CA GLN A 470 5.60 -19.13 -2.31
C GLN A 470 6.94 -19.60 -1.72
N ALA A 471 7.86 -20.09 -2.56
CA ALA A 471 9.19 -20.50 -2.11
C ALA A 471 10.02 -19.27 -1.67
N ALA A 472 9.91 -18.13 -2.37
CA ALA A 472 10.57 -16.89 -1.98
C ALA A 472 10.00 -16.36 -0.65
N ASP A 473 8.68 -16.39 -0.45
CA ASP A 473 8.04 -15.93 0.80
C ASP A 473 8.35 -16.84 1.99
N ALA A 474 8.71 -18.10 1.74
CA ALA A 474 9.17 -19.01 2.79
C ALA A 474 10.61 -18.74 3.25
N MET A 475 11.38 -17.87 2.58
CA MET A 475 12.72 -17.46 2.97
C MET A 475 12.64 -16.40 4.07
N THR A 476 12.50 -16.80 5.32
CA THR A 476 12.26 -15.91 6.46
C THR A 476 13.51 -15.57 7.26
N ALA A 477 14.62 -16.29 7.07
CA ALA A 477 15.86 -16.05 7.80
C ALA A 477 16.58 -14.79 7.28
N PRO A 478 17.11 -13.92 8.15
CA PRO A 478 17.79 -12.68 7.73
C PRO A 478 18.90 -12.90 6.70
N GLU A 479 19.67 -13.99 6.82
CA GLU A 479 20.73 -14.36 5.87
C GLU A 479 20.22 -14.73 4.47
N GLN A 480 18.94 -15.06 4.33
CA GLN A 480 18.28 -15.38 3.06
C GLN A 480 17.73 -14.14 2.33
N THR A 481 17.73 -12.97 2.95
CA THR A 481 17.10 -11.76 2.39
C THR A 481 17.61 -11.43 0.99
N ALA A 482 18.91 -11.49 0.76
CA ALA A 482 19.50 -11.21 -0.56
C ALA A 482 19.07 -12.23 -1.62
N ASP A 483 19.06 -13.50 -1.28
CA ASP A 483 18.63 -14.58 -2.17
C ASP A 483 17.13 -14.49 -2.45
N ARG A 484 16.33 -14.13 -1.44
CA ARG A 484 14.90 -13.87 -1.60
C ARG A 484 14.64 -12.74 -2.59
N MET A 485 15.31 -11.59 -2.43
CA MET A 485 15.15 -10.46 -3.36
C MET A 485 15.60 -10.79 -4.78
N LYS A 486 16.67 -11.58 -4.93
CA LYS A 486 17.10 -12.09 -6.23
C LYS A 486 16.06 -13.04 -6.86
N ALA A 487 15.45 -13.91 -6.06
CA ALA A 487 14.38 -14.78 -6.53
C ALA A 487 13.19 -13.95 -7.03
N TRP A 488 12.76 -12.93 -6.28
CA TRP A 488 11.70 -12.02 -6.67
C TRP A 488 12.02 -11.23 -7.96
N SER A 489 13.22 -10.68 -8.11
CA SER A 489 13.67 -10.08 -9.38
C SER A 489 13.51 -11.07 -10.55
N GLY A 490 13.91 -12.33 -10.35
CA GLY A 490 13.77 -13.36 -11.36
C GLY A 490 12.31 -13.72 -11.71
N ILE A 491 11.43 -13.74 -10.71
CA ILE A 491 9.98 -13.94 -10.89
C ILE A 491 9.41 -12.81 -11.74
N MET A 492 9.68 -11.55 -11.37
CA MET A 492 9.17 -10.38 -12.08
C MET A 492 9.68 -10.26 -13.52
N ALA A 493 10.94 -10.65 -13.75
CA ALA A 493 11.50 -10.72 -15.11
C ALA A 493 10.75 -11.75 -15.98
N LYS A 494 10.37 -12.90 -15.42
CA LYS A 494 9.58 -13.91 -16.13
C LYS A 494 8.14 -13.45 -16.37
N VAL A 495 7.50 -12.75 -15.40
CA VAL A 495 6.20 -12.10 -15.63
C VAL A 495 6.29 -11.15 -16.82
N MET A 496 7.35 -10.34 -16.92
CA MET A 496 7.54 -9.45 -18.05
C MET A 496 7.82 -10.18 -19.37
N ALA A 497 8.45 -11.35 -19.33
CA ALA A 497 8.61 -12.21 -20.52
C ALA A 497 7.27 -12.78 -21.00
N ASP A 498 6.32 -13.06 -20.10
CA ASP A 498 4.95 -13.47 -20.45
C ASP A 498 4.08 -12.28 -20.87
N ALA A 499 4.53 -11.05 -20.63
CA ALA A 499 3.94 -9.77 -21.04
C ALA A 499 2.43 -9.57 -20.72
N PRO A 500 1.91 -9.93 -19.53
CA PRO A 500 0.49 -9.71 -19.22
C PRO A 500 0.14 -8.22 -19.08
N TRP A 501 1.14 -7.38 -18.84
CA TRP A 501 1.06 -5.94 -18.65
C TRP A 501 1.92 -5.17 -19.64
N VAL A 502 1.55 -3.89 -19.83
CA VAL A 502 2.45 -2.85 -20.29
C VAL A 502 2.72 -1.94 -19.09
N PRO A 503 3.79 -2.10 -18.32
CA PRO A 503 4.19 -1.11 -17.33
C PRO A 503 4.51 0.20 -18.04
N VAL A 504 3.90 1.31 -17.59
CA VAL A 504 4.00 2.59 -18.28
C VAL A 504 4.86 3.57 -17.51
N PHE A 505 4.54 3.82 -16.23
CA PHE A 505 5.29 4.76 -15.42
C PHE A 505 5.27 4.43 -13.91
N ASN A 506 6.22 4.99 -13.18
CA ASN A 506 6.19 5.11 -11.73
C ASN A 506 6.01 6.58 -11.37
N GLU A 507 4.93 6.90 -10.66
CA GLU A 507 4.61 8.26 -10.25
C GLU A 507 5.33 8.63 -8.95
N SER A 508 5.68 9.92 -8.82
CA SER A 508 6.10 10.49 -7.55
C SER A 508 4.95 11.28 -6.95
N ARG A 509 4.81 11.20 -5.64
CA ARG A 509 3.87 12.04 -4.90
C ARG A 509 4.51 13.39 -4.63
N TYR A 510 3.74 14.46 -4.81
CA TYR A 510 4.17 15.83 -4.57
C TYR A 510 3.13 16.51 -3.70
N THR A 511 3.54 16.93 -2.51
CA THR A 511 2.66 17.67 -1.61
C THR A 511 3.33 18.95 -1.16
N MET A 512 2.59 20.05 -1.21
CA MET A 512 3.05 21.35 -0.74
C MET A 512 2.56 21.57 0.69
N HIS A 513 3.35 22.27 1.50
CA HIS A 513 2.99 22.58 2.88
C HIS A 513 3.24 24.05 3.24
N SER A 514 2.62 24.52 4.30
CA SER A 514 2.84 25.86 4.85
C SER A 514 4.30 26.02 5.33
N PRO A 515 4.93 27.17 5.13
CA PRO A 515 6.29 27.44 5.62
C PRO A 515 6.41 27.38 7.15
N ARG A 516 5.30 27.49 7.88
CA ARG A 516 5.28 27.39 9.34
C ARG A 516 5.40 25.95 9.86
N LEU A 517 5.30 24.94 9.00
CA LEU A 517 5.44 23.55 9.41
C LEU A 517 6.90 23.09 9.38
N GLY A 518 7.27 22.30 10.41
CA GLY A 518 8.45 21.46 10.46
C GLY A 518 8.07 19.98 10.40
N GLY A 519 9.06 19.08 10.36
CA GLY A 519 8.84 17.66 10.19
C GLY A 519 8.39 17.28 8.77
N ALA A 520 8.66 18.12 7.77
CA ALA A 520 8.14 17.94 6.43
C ALA A 520 8.71 16.70 5.72
N ASN A 521 9.97 16.34 5.99
CA ASN A 521 10.59 15.16 5.38
C ASN A 521 10.00 13.85 5.93
N GLU A 522 9.61 13.84 7.18
CA GLU A 522 8.96 12.72 7.86
C GLU A 522 7.48 12.62 7.49
N LEU A 523 6.88 13.74 7.09
CA LEU A 523 5.49 13.87 6.68
C LEU A 523 5.08 12.95 5.53
N TYR A 524 5.94 12.92 4.51
CA TYR A 524 5.60 12.33 3.21
C TYR A 524 6.48 11.14 2.87
N ALA A 525 7.23 10.71 3.84
CA ALA A 525 8.23 9.71 3.66
C ALA A 525 7.74 8.30 4.03
N ASP A 526 6.43 8.12 4.17
CA ASP A 526 5.86 6.77 4.21
C ASP A 526 5.65 6.29 2.76
N PRO A 527 6.54 5.45 2.22
CA PRO A 527 6.44 4.94 0.85
C PRO A 527 5.28 3.97 0.69
N VAL A 528 4.70 3.55 1.81
CA VAL A 528 3.61 2.61 1.90
C VAL A 528 2.34 3.41 2.12
N ALA A 529 1.27 3.07 1.53
CA ALA A 529 -0.12 3.52 1.56
C ALA A 529 -0.56 4.72 2.45
N THR A 530 0.28 5.20 3.39
CA THR A 530 0.00 6.34 4.27
C THR A 530 0.61 7.62 3.69
N PRO A 531 -0.16 8.48 3.03
CA PRO A 531 0.39 9.67 2.35
C PRO A 531 0.95 10.72 3.29
N ILE A 532 0.43 10.81 4.53
CA ILE A 532 0.85 11.82 5.50
C ILE A 532 0.91 11.17 6.89
N ASN A 533 2.04 11.29 7.56
CA ASN A 533 2.20 10.87 8.94
C ASN A 533 2.15 12.10 9.85
N PHE A 534 1.02 12.34 10.50
CA PHE A 534 0.79 13.53 11.31
C PHE A 534 1.49 13.52 12.68
N ASP A 535 2.00 12.36 13.13
CA ASP A 535 2.61 12.21 14.45
C ASP A 535 3.90 13.02 14.59
N TYR A 536 4.57 13.32 13.47
CA TYR A 536 5.90 13.94 13.42
C TYR A 536 5.89 15.38 12.91
N ILE A 537 4.72 15.93 12.60
CA ILE A 537 4.57 17.32 12.18
C ILE A 537 4.56 18.24 13.41
N TYR A 538 5.22 19.39 13.30
CA TYR A 538 5.17 20.44 14.31
C TYR A 538 5.06 21.83 13.69
N VAL A 539 4.58 22.80 14.48
CA VAL A 539 4.59 24.22 14.13
C VAL A 539 5.91 24.83 14.62
N LYS A 540 6.66 25.50 13.72
CA LYS A 540 7.97 26.14 14.03
C LYS A 540 7.86 27.27 15.02
#